data_57313ddc0b8dd37d7f2a18b21952f84c
#
_entry.id   57313ddc0b8dd37d7f2a18b21952f84c
#
_cell.length_a   1.000
_cell.length_b   1.000
_cell.length_c   1.000
_cell.angle_alpha   90.00
_cell.angle_beta   90.00
_cell.angle_gamma   90.00
#
_symmetry.space_group_name_H-M   'P 1'
#
loop_
_entity.id
_entity.type
_entity.pdbx_description
1 polymer ?
#
loop_
_entity_poly.entity_id
_entity_poly.type
_entity_poly.pdbx_seq_one_letter_code
_entity_poly.pdbx_strand_id
1 'polypeptide(L)'
;HVLFRRQRQMCIRDSSYTYLGLSSALMIIFFGLTSCISTHKYIPELHKPESTKNFSLNKLFQELLECFSNKSWLAMLISGSFLGLQIGISTGVGVYINKFFWEWTPEVLALFPVVSGIGAILGAILAASIANGQEKRNVCITVFVITILTSPIPLALRLLDPYTSITLFPENNTDLIWWILILHTGIEDLLRAMGFTLVISMIYDIVENSQINTGRRDEGIFMTGPGLIQKILSGLGIFILGLVLQYLNFDPNIATNSESKPPINELVFFQITVGPFLTLIGTSFLFLYNISRDSHYEAIGSLGYEEK
;
A
#
# COMPACT_ATOMS: atom_id res chain seq x y z
N HIS A 1 -9.83 43.68 -11.69
CA HIS A 1 -10.48 42.97 -10.55
C HIS A 1 -10.30 41.46 -10.62
N VAL A 2 -10.28 40.82 -11.78
CA VAL A 2 -10.12 39.34 -11.89
C VAL A 2 -8.69 38.89 -11.60
N LEU A 3 -7.67 39.65 -11.99
CA LEU A 3 -6.26 39.35 -11.70
C LEU A 3 -5.93 39.43 -10.21
N PHE A 4 -6.47 40.40 -9.48
CA PHE A 4 -6.30 40.54 -8.05
C PHE A 4 -7.00 39.41 -7.26
N ARG A 5 -8.12 38.89 -7.74
CA ARG A 5 -8.79 37.72 -7.15
C ARG A 5 -7.95 36.44 -7.30
N ARG A 6 -7.39 36.21 -8.50
CA ARG A 6 -6.51 35.04 -8.75
C ARG A 6 -5.24 35.11 -7.92
N GLN A 7 -4.62 36.27 -7.81
CA GLN A 7 -3.42 36.48 -6.99
C GLN A 7 -3.72 36.23 -5.48
N ARG A 8 -4.85 36.73 -4.99
CA ARG A 8 -5.28 36.52 -3.59
C ARG A 8 -5.60 35.06 -3.30
N GLN A 9 -6.23 34.36 -4.23
CA GLN A 9 -6.48 32.90 -4.09
C GLN A 9 -5.20 32.09 -4.14
N MET A 10 -4.20 32.49 -4.92
CA MET A 10 -2.89 31.85 -4.99
C MET A 10 -2.13 32.01 -3.66
N CYS A 11 -2.09 33.22 -3.09
CA CYS A 11 -1.45 33.48 -1.80
C CYS A 11 -2.12 32.73 -0.62
N ILE A 12 -3.44 32.63 -0.60
CA ILE A 12 -4.18 31.88 0.43
C ILE A 12 -3.89 30.39 0.30
N ARG A 13 -3.76 29.87 -0.91
CA ARG A 13 -3.44 28.47 -1.19
C ARG A 13 -2.02 28.11 -0.76
N ASP A 14 -1.05 29.00 -1.02
CA ASP A 14 0.35 28.81 -0.61
C ASP A 14 0.52 28.82 0.91
N SER A 15 -0.18 29.73 1.61
CA SER A 15 -0.17 29.74 3.08
C SER A 15 -0.79 28.49 3.68
N SER A 16 -1.84 27.93 3.07
CA SER A 16 -2.49 26.68 3.53
C SER A 16 -1.54 25.49 3.47
N TYR A 17 -0.72 25.38 2.43
CA TYR A 17 0.31 24.33 2.34
C TYR A 17 1.42 24.49 3.40
N THR A 18 1.79 25.72 3.72
CA THR A 18 2.76 25.99 4.81
C THR A 18 2.20 25.53 6.16
N TYR A 19 0.95 25.87 6.49
CA TYR A 19 0.32 25.40 7.72
C TYR A 19 0.16 23.89 7.77
N LEU A 20 -0.20 23.25 6.66
CA LEU A 20 -0.28 21.79 6.54
C LEU A 20 1.10 21.15 6.78
N GLY A 21 2.15 21.69 6.17
CA GLY A 21 3.51 21.21 6.34
C GLY A 21 4.00 21.35 7.80
N LEU A 22 3.77 22.50 8.43
CA LEU A 22 4.14 22.73 9.83
C LEU A 22 3.36 21.83 10.80
N SER A 23 2.05 21.70 10.62
CA SER A 23 1.23 20.83 11.48
C SER A 23 1.64 19.37 11.35
N SER A 24 1.88 18.90 10.12
CA SER A 24 2.36 17.53 9.87
C SER A 24 3.74 17.29 10.49
N ALA A 25 4.67 18.24 10.37
CA ALA A 25 6.00 18.15 10.97
C ALA A 25 5.92 18.08 12.50
N LEU A 26 5.09 18.92 13.11
CA LEU A 26 4.88 18.91 14.57
C LEU A 26 4.26 17.58 15.04
N MET A 27 3.30 17.04 14.32
CA MET A 27 2.70 15.72 14.62
C MET A 27 3.75 14.60 14.53
N ILE A 28 4.56 14.58 13.46
CA ILE A 28 5.61 13.57 13.28
C ILE A 28 6.63 13.64 14.44
N ILE A 29 7.09 14.85 14.81
CA ILE A 29 8.01 15.05 15.91
C ILE A 29 7.37 14.60 17.23
N PHE A 30 6.14 15.01 17.51
CA PHE A 30 5.43 14.67 18.74
C PHE A 30 5.26 13.15 18.89
N PHE A 31 4.70 12.48 17.89
CA PHE A 31 4.48 11.04 17.95
C PHE A 31 5.80 10.26 17.92
N GLY A 32 6.80 10.71 17.14
CA GLY A 32 8.12 10.12 17.09
C GLY A 32 8.83 10.18 18.45
N LEU A 33 8.86 11.35 19.08
CA LEU A 33 9.46 11.52 20.42
C LEU A 33 8.69 10.70 21.48
N THR A 34 7.36 10.74 21.46
CA THR A 34 6.53 9.97 22.39
C THR A 34 6.82 8.46 22.26
N SER A 35 6.92 7.95 21.03
CA SER A 35 7.28 6.56 20.76
C SER A 35 8.68 6.23 21.30
N CYS A 36 9.68 7.04 20.98
CA CYS A 36 11.05 6.83 21.45
C CYS A 36 11.18 6.86 22.99
N ILE A 37 10.51 7.81 23.65
CA ILE A 37 10.53 7.91 25.11
C ILE A 37 9.82 6.70 25.75
N SER A 38 8.67 6.30 25.21
CA SER A 38 7.88 5.17 25.71
C SER A 38 8.61 3.83 25.59
N THR A 39 9.37 3.65 24.51
CA THR A 39 10.12 2.42 24.22
C THR A 39 11.51 2.40 24.87
N HIS A 40 12.02 3.54 25.34
CA HIS A 40 13.35 3.65 25.93
C HIS A 40 13.59 2.70 27.12
N LYS A 41 12.55 2.44 27.92
CA LYS A 41 12.60 1.53 29.08
C LYS A 41 12.92 0.08 28.72
N TYR A 42 12.65 -0.34 27.47
CA TYR A 42 12.91 -1.71 27.00
C TYR A 42 14.34 -1.92 26.49
N ILE A 43 15.16 -0.86 26.35
CA ILE A 43 16.54 -0.97 25.84
C ILE A 43 17.39 -1.99 26.63
N PRO A 44 17.32 -2.06 27.99
CA PRO A 44 18.09 -3.06 28.76
C PRO A 44 17.68 -4.51 28.49
N GLU A 45 16.42 -4.73 28.05
CA GLU A 45 15.85 -6.04 27.77
C GLU A 45 16.15 -6.53 26.34
N LEU A 46 16.70 -5.64 25.49
CA LEU A 46 17.04 -6.00 24.12
C LEU A 46 18.19 -7.01 24.09
N HIS A 47 18.06 -7.98 23.20
CA HIS A 47 19.12 -8.96 22.96
C HIS A 47 20.42 -8.28 22.53
N LYS A 48 21.48 -8.49 23.29
CA LYS A 48 22.81 -7.97 22.96
C LYS A 48 23.52 -9.00 22.09
N PRO A 49 24.02 -8.62 20.91
CA PRO A 49 24.80 -9.52 20.07
C PRO A 49 26.06 -9.95 20.83
N GLU A 50 26.39 -11.24 20.78
CA GLU A 50 27.56 -11.82 21.48
C GLU A 50 28.89 -11.24 21.02
N SER A 51 28.95 -10.64 19.86
CA SER A 51 30.14 -9.91 19.36
C SER A 51 29.76 -8.72 18.49
N THR A 52 30.42 -7.58 18.71
CA THR A 52 30.41 -6.46 17.75
C THR A 52 31.23 -6.85 16.54
N LYS A 53 30.60 -7.35 15.50
CA LYS A 53 31.28 -7.70 14.25
C LYS A 53 31.69 -6.41 13.54
N ASN A 54 32.95 -6.33 13.11
CA ASN A 54 33.40 -5.19 12.27
C ASN A 54 32.55 -5.16 10.99
N PHE A 55 32.02 -3.97 10.69
CA PHE A 55 31.27 -3.73 9.48
C PHE A 55 32.17 -3.97 8.25
N SER A 56 31.74 -4.86 7.36
CA SER A 56 32.40 -5.13 6.09
C SER A 56 31.35 -5.19 4.99
N LEU A 57 31.54 -4.36 3.95
CA LEU A 57 30.64 -4.35 2.78
C LEU A 57 30.57 -5.72 2.10
N ASN A 58 31.71 -6.44 1.99
CA ASN A 58 31.76 -7.76 1.39
C ASN A 58 30.92 -8.78 2.19
N LYS A 59 30.95 -8.66 3.53
CA LYS A 59 30.17 -9.53 4.39
C LYS A 59 28.66 -9.21 4.27
N LEU A 60 28.31 -7.93 4.26
CA LEU A 60 26.92 -7.52 4.02
C LEU A 60 26.38 -8.04 2.68
N PHE A 61 27.22 -7.98 1.63
CA PHE A 61 26.83 -8.49 0.32
C PHE A 61 26.65 -10.03 0.32
N GLN A 62 27.49 -10.75 1.03
CA GLN A 62 27.33 -12.20 1.21
C GLN A 62 26.05 -12.54 1.99
N GLU A 63 25.77 -11.83 3.08
CA GLU A 63 24.54 -11.99 3.87
C GLU A 63 23.30 -11.69 3.03
N LEU A 64 23.33 -10.66 2.19
CA LEU A 64 22.28 -10.39 1.21
C LEU A 64 22.08 -11.56 0.23
N LEU A 65 23.16 -12.10 -0.35
CA LEU A 65 23.07 -13.25 -1.26
C LEU A 65 22.51 -14.50 -0.58
N GLU A 66 22.85 -14.74 0.68
CA GLU A 66 22.28 -15.83 1.48
C GLU A 66 20.77 -15.67 1.67
N CYS A 67 20.28 -14.43 1.89
CA CYS A 67 18.84 -14.16 1.98
C CYS A 67 18.11 -14.52 0.67
N PHE A 68 18.72 -14.28 -0.50
CA PHE A 68 18.14 -14.67 -1.79
C PHE A 68 18.02 -16.20 -1.97
N SER A 69 18.72 -17.00 -1.18
CA SER A 69 18.57 -18.46 -1.16
C SER A 69 17.30 -18.91 -0.42
N ASN A 70 16.69 -18.04 0.40
CA ASN A 70 15.46 -18.34 1.10
C ASN A 70 14.25 -18.17 0.16
N LYS A 71 13.65 -19.30 -0.23
CA LYS A 71 12.53 -19.34 -1.18
C LYS A 71 11.31 -18.56 -0.71
N SER A 72 10.98 -18.62 0.60
CA SER A 72 9.85 -17.89 1.16
C SER A 72 10.09 -16.38 1.10
N TRP A 73 11.30 -15.92 1.40
CA TRP A 73 11.65 -14.51 1.29
C TRP A 73 11.65 -14.03 -0.16
N LEU A 74 12.20 -14.82 -1.07
CA LEU A 74 12.18 -14.50 -2.50
C LEU A 74 10.75 -14.39 -3.03
N ALA A 75 9.85 -15.27 -2.61
CA ALA A 75 8.43 -15.20 -2.95
C ALA A 75 7.78 -13.91 -2.45
N MET A 76 8.06 -13.51 -1.19
CA MET A 76 7.57 -12.26 -0.62
C MET A 76 8.12 -11.03 -1.34
N LEU A 77 9.39 -11.06 -1.73
CA LEU A 77 10.07 -9.99 -2.45
C LEU A 77 9.48 -9.80 -3.85
N ILE A 78 9.25 -10.89 -4.59
CA ILE A 78 8.62 -10.84 -5.91
C ILE A 78 7.15 -10.39 -5.79
N SER A 79 6.40 -10.94 -4.84
CA SER A 79 5.04 -10.49 -4.54
C SER A 79 5.00 -8.99 -4.25
N GLY A 80 5.84 -8.51 -3.35
CA GLY A 80 5.98 -7.08 -3.01
C GLY A 80 6.37 -6.21 -4.20
N SER A 81 7.11 -6.74 -5.16
CA SER A 81 7.48 -6.06 -6.40
C SER A 81 6.26 -5.73 -7.26
N PHE A 82 5.40 -6.71 -7.51
CA PHE A 82 4.18 -6.51 -8.29
C PHE A 82 3.18 -5.61 -7.56
N LEU A 83 3.04 -5.78 -6.25
CA LEU A 83 2.19 -4.90 -5.43
C LEU A 83 2.74 -3.46 -5.41
N GLY A 84 4.05 -3.27 -5.34
CA GLY A 84 4.68 -1.95 -5.43
C GLY A 84 4.39 -1.26 -6.76
N LEU A 85 4.55 -1.97 -7.86
CA LEU A 85 4.25 -1.48 -9.20
C LEU A 85 2.77 -1.06 -9.33
N GLN A 86 1.86 -1.90 -8.85
CA GLN A 86 0.42 -1.62 -8.82
C GLN A 86 0.10 -0.37 -7.99
N ILE A 87 0.70 -0.22 -6.80
CA ILE A 87 0.50 0.95 -5.93
C ILE A 87 0.95 2.23 -6.65
N GLY A 88 2.11 2.20 -7.32
CA GLY A 88 2.61 3.36 -8.07
C GLY A 88 1.68 3.79 -9.18
N ILE A 89 1.23 2.84 -10.01
CA ILE A 89 0.27 3.10 -11.09
C ILE A 89 -1.04 3.65 -10.52
N SER A 90 -1.65 2.98 -9.55
CA SER A 90 -2.94 3.36 -8.99
C SER A 90 -2.92 4.71 -8.28
N THR A 91 -1.84 5.03 -7.57
CA THR A 91 -1.68 6.33 -6.92
C THR A 91 -1.65 7.46 -7.96
N GLY A 92 -0.91 7.27 -9.04
CA GLY A 92 -0.84 8.27 -10.11
C GLY A 92 -2.15 8.40 -10.88
N VAL A 93 -2.74 7.27 -11.31
CA VAL A 93 -4.02 7.24 -12.04
C VAL A 93 -5.16 7.84 -11.21
N GLY A 94 -5.18 7.59 -9.89
CA GLY A 94 -6.21 8.08 -8.99
C GLY A 94 -6.41 9.61 -9.05
N VAL A 95 -5.33 10.37 -9.25
CA VAL A 95 -5.40 11.83 -9.38
C VAL A 95 -6.23 12.23 -10.61
N TYR A 96 -6.02 11.56 -11.74
CA TYR A 96 -6.75 11.83 -12.99
C TYR A 96 -8.18 11.32 -12.91
N ILE A 97 -8.43 10.16 -12.34
CA ILE A 97 -9.76 9.60 -12.13
C ILE A 97 -10.60 10.53 -11.25
N ASN A 98 -10.07 10.99 -10.14
CA ASN A 98 -10.79 11.89 -9.24
C ASN A 98 -11.16 13.22 -9.94
N LYS A 99 -10.23 13.78 -10.72
CA LYS A 99 -10.43 15.07 -11.38
C LYS A 99 -11.30 14.99 -12.63
N PHE A 100 -11.15 13.97 -13.49
CA PHE A 100 -11.73 13.93 -14.83
C PHE A 100 -12.85 12.88 -15.00
N PHE A 101 -12.84 11.80 -14.19
CA PHE A 101 -13.87 10.78 -14.27
C PHE A 101 -14.98 11.02 -13.25
N TRP A 102 -14.62 11.25 -11.98
CA TRP A 102 -15.58 11.61 -10.94
C TRP A 102 -15.90 13.11 -10.89
N GLU A 103 -15.08 13.95 -11.56
CA GLU A 103 -15.21 15.42 -11.63
C GLU A 103 -15.24 16.08 -10.25
N TRP A 104 -14.50 15.53 -9.28
CA TRP A 104 -14.49 15.98 -7.90
C TRP A 104 -13.50 17.10 -7.64
N THR A 105 -13.91 18.00 -6.75
CA THR A 105 -13.06 19.06 -6.23
C THR A 105 -12.25 18.56 -5.03
N PRO A 106 -11.14 19.24 -4.68
CA PRO A 106 -10.33 18.86 -3.51
C PRO A 106 -11.12 18.86 -2.21
N GLU A 107 -12.15 19.69 -2.07
CA GLU A 107 -12.99 19.78 -0.89
C GLU A 107 -13.81 18.49 -0.69
N VAL A 108 -14.34 17.93 -1.76
CA VAL A 108 -15.09 16.66 -1.75
C VAL A 108 -14.19 15.50 -1.33
N LEU A 109 -12.92 15.55 -1.74
CA LEU A 109 -11.93 14.52 -1.44
C LEU A 109 -11.36 14.61 -0.01
N ALA A 110 -11.58 15.72 0.71
CA ALA A 110 -10.92 15.96 2.00
C ALA A 110 -11.23 14.90 3.08
N LEU A 111 -12.39 14.24 3.01
CA LEU A 111 -12.78 13.23 4.00
C LEU A 111 -12.24 11.82 3.68
N PHE A 112 -11.86 11.55 2.43
CA PHE A 112 -11.36 10.23 2.01
C PHE A 112 -10.13 9.78 2.80
N PRO A 113 -9.08 10.60 3.04
CA PRO A 113 -7.93 10.20 3.85
C PRO A 113 -8.30 9.84 5.31
N VAL A 114 -9.32 10.47 5.87
CA VAL A 114 -9.78 10.18 7.23
C VAL A 114 -10.41 8.78 7.28
N VAL A 115 -11.30 8.48 6.34
CA VAL A 115 -11.95 7.16 6.25
C VAL A 115 -10.92 6.08 5.90
N SER A 116 -9.97 6.36 5.01
CA SER A 116 -8.83 5.48 4.72
C SER A 116 -8.02 5.16 5.98
N GLY A 117 -7.72 6.17 6.80
CA GLY A 117 -7.01 5.98 8.07
C GLY A 117 -7.77 5.09 9.05
N ILE A 118 -9.08 5.32 9.20
CA ILE A 118 -9.94 4.47 10.03
C ILE A 118 -9.97 3.04 9.49
N GLY A 119 -10.16 2.87 8.18
CA GLY A 119 -10.13 1.57 7.53
C GLY A 119 -8.81 0.84 7.78
N ALA A 120 -7.68 1.53 7.65
CA ALA A 120 -6.36 0.96 7.88
C ALA A 120 -6.15 0.49 9.34
N ILE A 121 -6.60 1.27 10.32
CA ILE A 121 -6.53 0.88 11.74
C ILE A 121 -7.38 -0.37 11.99
N LEU A 122 -8.62 -0.37 11.51
CA LEU A 122 -9.52 -1.53 11.66
C LEU A 122 -8.96 -2.77 10.95
N GLY A 123 -8.38 -2.60 9.76
CA GLY A 123 -7.76 -3.70 9.02
C GLY A 123 -6.58 -4.33 9.76
N ALA A 124 -5.71 -3.51 10.38
CA ALA A 124 -4.60 -4.01 11.18
C ALA A 124 -5.07 -4.81 12.42
N ILE A 125 -6.12 -4.34 13.10
CA ILE A 125 -6.72 -5.03 14.25
C ILE A 125 -7.36 -6.35 13.80
N LEU A 126 -8.13 -6.33 12.72
CA LEU A 126 -8.80 -7.52 12.18
C LEU A 126 -7.80 -8.55 11.67
N ALA A 127 -6.66 -8.13 11.11
CA ALA A 127 -5.60 -9.05 10.68
C ALA A 127 -5.16 -9.98 11.81
N ALA A 128 -4.88 -9.43 12.98
CA ALA A 128 -4.47 -10.21 14.14
C ALA A 128 -5.58 -11.16 14.62
N SER A 129 -6.83 -10.68 14.63
CA SER A 129 -7.97 -11.47 15.13
C SER A 129 -8.33 -12.62 14.18
N ILE A 130 -8.34 -12.39 12.87
CA ILE A 130 -8.75 -13.39 11.87
C ILE A 130 -7.63 -14.41 11.62
N ALA A 131 -6.36 -13.97 11.66
CA ALA A 131 -5.23 -14.89 11.50
C ALA A 131 -5.02 -15.81 12.72
N ASN A 132 -5.61 -15.47 13.85
CA ASN A 132 -5.50 -16.32 15.04
C ASN A 132 -6.10 -17.70 14.78
N GLY A 133 -5.28 -18.74 14.95
CA GLY A 133 -5.70 -20.12 14.71
C GLY A 133 -5.73 -20.56 13.25
N GLN A 134 -5.39 -19.66 12.28
CA GLN A 134 -5.37 -19.96 10.84
C GLN A 134 -3.97 -19.84 10.25
N GLU A 135 -3.79 -20.41 9.06
CA GLU A 135 -2.57 -20.21 8.25
C GLU A 135 -2.53 -18.77 7.71
N LYS A 136 -1.58 -17.96 8.16
CA LYS A 136 -1.41 -16.55 7.77
C LYS A 136 -1.40 -16.37 6.25
N ARG A 137 -0.72 -17.28 5.53
CA ARG A 137 -0.66 -17.31 4.08
C ARG A 137 -2.04 -17.37 3.44
N ASN A 138 -2.88 -18.31 3.89
CA ASN A 138 -4.21 -18.52 3.29
C ASN A 138 -5.12 -17.33 3.56
N VAL A 139 -5.10 -16.76 4.76
CA VAL A 139 -5.84 -15.55 5.09
C VAL A 139 -5.38 -14.38 4.22
N CYS A 140 -4.06 -14.19 4.08
CA CYS A 140 -3.46 -13.14 3.25
C CYS A 140 -3.89 -13.25 1.77
N ILE A 141 -3.81 -14.45 1.20
CA ILE A 141 -4.25 -14.72 -0.18
C ILE A 141 -5.74 -14.42 -0.33
N THR A 142 -6.58 -14.87 0.62
CA THR A 142 -8.03 -14.61 0.59
C THR A 142 -8.33 -13.13 0.59
N VAL A 143 -7.66 -12.35 1.44
CA VAL A 143 -7.82 -10.89 1.51
C VAL A 143 -7.45 -10.23 0.19
N PHE A 144 -6.32 -10.59 -0.41
CA PHE A 144 -5.93 -10.03 -1.70
C PHE A 144 -6.86 -10.45 -2.84
N VAL A 145 -7.38 -11.68 -2.84
CA VAL A 145 -8.38 -12.12 -3.82
C VAL A 145 -9.67 -11.30 -3.70
N ILE A 146 -10.14 -11.04 -2.48
CA ILE A 146 -11.29 -10.16 -2.26
C ILE A 146 -11.00 -8.77 -2.81
N THR A 147 -9.83 -8.17 -2.49
CA THR A 147 -9.42 -6.87 -3.02
C THR A 147 -9.37 -6.83 -4.55
N ILE A 148 -8.84 -7.89 -5.20
CA ILE A 148 -8.80 -8.00 -6.67
C ILE A 148 -10.22 -7.94 -7.27
N LEU A 149 -11.19 -8.57 -6.61
CA LEU A 149 -12.56 -8.64 -7.10
C LEU A 149 -13.33 -7.34 -6.80
N THR A 150 -13.13 -6.73 -5.66
CA THR A 150 -13.92 -5.57 -5.20
C THR A 150 -13.39 -4.24 -5.70
N SER A 151 -12.06 -4.08 -5.79
CA SER A 151 -11.41 -2.82 -6.18
C SER A 151 -11.88 -2.23 -7.52
N PRO A 152 -12.06 -3.00 -8.62
CA PRO A 152 -12.48 -2.43 -9.89
C PRO A 152 -14.00 -2.13 -9.99
N ILE A 153 -14.82 -2.62 -9.05
CA ILE A 153 -16.30 -2.61 -9.18
C ILE A 153 -16.86 -1.21 -9.46
N PRO A 154 -16.59 -0.15 -8.70
CA PRO A 154 -17.20 1.15 -8.94
C PRO A 154 -16.82 1.73 -10.31
N LEU A 155 -15.55 1.60 -10.68
CA LEU A 155 -15.05 2.09 -11.96
C LEU A 155 -15.63 1.28 -13.13
N ALA A 156 -15.70 -0.04 -13.00
CA ALA A 156 -16.25 -0.92 -14.02
C ALA A 156 -17.76 -0.67 -14.22
N LEU A 157 -18.54 -0.57 -13.14
CA LEU A 157 -19.97 -0.29 -13.24
C LEU A 157 -20.23 1.06 -13.93
N ARG A 158 -19.49 2.10 -13.56
CA ARG A 158 -19.62 3.43 -14.17
C ARG A 158 -19.17 3.46 -15.63
N LEU A 159 -18.13 2.69 -15.99
CA LEU A 159 -17.65 2.59 -17.36
C LEU A 159 -18.63 1.85 -18.26
N LEU A 160 -19.34 0.85 -17.74
CA LEU A 160 -20.32 0.05 -18.45
C LEU A 160 -21.69 0.73 -18.59
N ASP A 161 -22.00 1.71 -17.75
CA ASP A 161 -23.28 2.41 -17.71
C ASP A 161 -23.77 2.90 -19.09
N PRO A 162 -22.94 3.56 -19.96
CA PRO A 162 -23.36 4.01 -21.27
C PRO A 162 -23.75 2.88 -22.26
N TYR A 163 -23.34 1.64 -21.98
CA TYR A 163 -23.58 0.48 -22.84
C TYR A 163 -24.79 -0.34 -22.42
N THR A 164 -25.44 0.05 -21.33
CA THR A 164 -26.61 -0.66 -20.76
C THR A 164 -27.85 0.22 -20.85
N SER A 165 -29.03 -0.41 -20.89
CA SER A 165 -30.31 0.30 -20.86
C SER A 165 -30.77 0.64 -19.43
N ILE A 166 -29.99 0.25 -18.42
CA ILE A 166 -30.26 0.44 -16.99
C ILE A 166 -29.13 1.24 -16.40
N THR A 167 -29.41 2.24 -15.58
CA THR A 167 -28.40 2.96 -14.82
C THR A 167 -27.76 2.03 -13.78
N LEU A 168 -26.53 1.58 -14.04
CA LEU A 168 -25.78 0.66 -13.18
C LEU A 168 -25.15 1.37 -12.00
N PHE A 169 -24.79 2.65 -12.16
CA PHE A 169 -24.09 3.42 -11.16
C PHE A 169 -24.61 4.87 -11.11
N PRO A 170 -24.69 5.52 -9.91
CA PRO A 170 -25.21 6.88 -9.78
C PRO A 170 -24.41 7.90 -10.59
N GLU A 171 -25.07 9.01 -11.00
CA GLU A 171 -24.42 10.13 -11.68
C GLU A 171 -23.48 10.89 -10.75
N ASN A 172 -22.43 11.52 -11.33
CA ASN A 172 -21.36 12.18 -10.61
C ASN A 172 -21.82 13.31 -9.64
N ASN A 173 -22.96 13.92 -9.88
CA ASN A 173 -23.49 15.05 -9.11
C ASN A 173 -24.49 14.65 -8.01
N THR A 174 -24.58 13.37 -7.69
CA THR A 174 -25.48 12.88 -6.64
C THR A 174 -24.72 12.65 -5.32
N ASP A 175 -25.35 12.96 -4.18
CA ASP A 175 -24.76 12.64 -2.87
C ASP A 175 -24.55 11.13 -2.68
N LEU A 176 -25.36 10.31 -3.37
CA LEU A 176 -25.31 8.86 -3.28
C LEU A 176 -23.96 8.29 -3.74
N ILE A 177 -23.40 8.80 -4.85
CA ILE A 177 -22.11 8.34 -5.35
C ILE A 177 -21.00 8.58 -4.34
N TRP A 178 -21.05 9.74 -3.67
CA TRP A 178 -20.05 10.09 -2.67
C TRP A 178 -20.07 9.11 -1.49
N TRP A 179 -21.25 8.76 -0.98
CA TRP A 179 -21.39 7.78 0.10
C TRP A 179 -20.94 6.38 -0.31
N ILE A 180 -21.28 5.95 -1.53
CA ILE A 180 -20.85 4.65 -2.07
C ILE A 180 -19.32 4.59 -2.15
N LEU A 181 -18.69 5.62 -2.72
CA LEU A 181 -17.25 5.61 -2.97
C LEU A 181 -16.43 5.80 -1.69
N ILE A 182 -16.89 6.59 -0.73
CA ILE A 182 -16.20 6.74 0.54
C ILE A 182 -16.26 5.45 1.37
N LEU A 183 -17.42 4.76 1.38
CA LEU A 183 -17.56 3.47 2.04
C LEU A 183 -16.69 2.41 1.36
N HIS A 184 -16.71 2.37 0.02
CA HIS A 184 -15.87 1.47 -0.78
C HIS A 184 -14.38 1.71 -0.47
N THR A 185 -13.93 2.96 -0.45
CA THR A 185 -12.54 3.31 -0.11
C THR A 185 -12.17 2.83 1.29
N GLY A 186 -13.04 3.02 2.28
CA GLY A 186 -12.83 2.55 3.65
C GLY A 186 -12.66 1.02 3.72
N ILE A 187 -13.48 0.27 2.99
CA ILE A 187 -13.40 -1.19 2.92
C ILE A 187 -12.13 -1.64 2.20
N GLU A 188 -11.79 -1.01 1.07
CA GLU A 188 -10.57 -1.33 0.32
C GLU A 188 -9.29 -1.08 1.14
N ASP A 189 -9.24 0.04 1.87
CA ASP A 189 -8.09 0.36 2.71
C ASP A 189 -8.01 -0.51 3.97
N LEU A 190 -9.16 -0.97 4.49
CA LEU A 190 -9.22 -2.00 5.53
C LEU A 190 -8.60 -3.32 5.03
N LEU A 191 -9.06 -3.82 3.88
CA LEU A 191 -8.55 -5.06 3.28
C LEU A 191 -7.05 -4.94 2.96
N ARG A 192 -6.65 -3.82 2.39
CA ARG A 192 -5.24 -3.54 2.07
C ARG A 192 -4.35 -3.54 3.31
N ALA A 193 -4.76 -2.83 4.37
CA ALA A 193 -4.01 -2.79 5.62
C ALA A 193 -3.94 -4.16 6.30
N MET A 194 -5.04 -4.93 6.25
CA MET A 194 -5.08 -6.31 6.73
C MET A 194 -4.05 -7.19 5.98
N GLY A 195 -4.05 -7.13 4.65
CA GLY A 195 -3.09 -7.86 3.82
C GLY A 195 -1.63 -7.50 4.13
N PHE A 196 -1.31 -6.20 4.23
CA PHE A 196 0.04 -5.74 4.57
C PHE A 196 0.47 -6.16 5.97
N THR A 197 -0.41 -6.11 6.97
CA THR A 197 -0.11 -6.57 8.32
C THR A 197 0.25 -8.05 8.33
N LEU A 198 -0.49 -8.88 7.59
CA LEU A 198 -0.19 -10.30 7.45
C LEU A 198 1.14 -10.55 6.73
N VAL A 199 1.43 -9.81 5.66
CA VAL A 199 2.72 -9.87 4.95
C VAL A 199 3.88 -9.58 5.90
N ILE A 200 3.79 -8.52 6.70
CA ILE A 200 4.82 -8.17 7.68
C ILE A 200 4.98 -9.31 8.71
N SER A 201 3.88 -9.86 9.23
CA SER A 201 3.92 -10.99 10.15
C SER A 201 4.60 -12.22 9.53
N MET A 202 4.31 -12.53 8.25
CA MET A 202 4.95 -13.64 7.53
C MET A 202 6.47 -13.40 7.31
N ILE A 203 6.91 -12.15 7.17
CA ILE A 203 8.35 -11.83 7.09
C ILE A 203 9.03 -12.12 8.44
N TYR A 204 8.39 -11.83 9.58
CA TYR A 204 8.94 -12.21 10.89
C TYR A 204 9.08 -13.72 11.03
N ASP A 205 8.11 -14.52 10.55
CA ASP A 205 8.21 -15.98 10.56
C ASP A 205 9.43 -16.46 9.74
N ILE A 206 9.77 -15.76 8.62
CA ILE A 206 10.97 -16.04 7.83
C ILE A 206 12.25 -15.74 8.62
N VAL A 207 12.28 -14.63 9.37
CA VAL A 207 13.43 -14.23 10.19
C VAL A 207 13.72 -15.30 11.24
N GLU A 208 12.70 -15.78 11.95
CA GLU A 208 12.83 -16.81 13.00
C GLU A 208 13.28 -18.16 12.42
N ASN A 209 12.66 -18.58 11.31
CA ASN A 209 13.08 -19.80 10.61
C ASN A 209 14.52 -19.72 10.09
N SER A 210 14.92 -18.54 9.57
CA SER A 210 16.31 -18.32 9.14
C SER A 210 17.29 -18.35 10.31
N GLN A 211 16.91 -17.82 11.48
CA GLN A 211 17.75 -17.81 12.66
C GLN A 211 18.08 -19.22 13.14
N ILE A 212 17.14 -20.16 13.07
CA ILE A 212 17.40 -21.59 13.40
C ILE A 212 18.43 -22.19 12.46
N ASN A 213 18.28 -21.93 11.16
CA ASN A 213 19.12 -22.55 10.13
C ASN A 213 20.53 -21.94 10.08
N THR A 214 20.69 -20.67 10.38
CA THR A 214 21.96 -19.92 10.22
C THR A 214 22.62 -19.54 11.55
N GLY A 215 21.91 -19.63 12.68
CA GLY A 215 22.35 -19.12 13.97
C GLY A 215 22.44 -17.60 14.04
N ARG A 216 21.96 -16.87 13.01
CA ARG A 216 22.01 -15.40 12.91
C ARG A 216 20.62 -14.84 12.76
N ARG A 217 20.39 -13.68 13.40
CA ARG A 217 19.14 -12.93 13.29
C ARG A 217 19.32 -11.79 12.31
N ASP A 218 19.08 -12.06 11.03
CA ASP A 218 19.27 -11.11 9.92
C ASP A 218 17.98 -10.26 9.67
N GLU A 219 17.27 -9.92 10.75
CA GLU A 219 15.97 -9.19 10.73
C GLU A 219 16.04 -7.91 9.89
N GLY A 220 17.13 -7.13 10.01
CA GLY A 220 17.30 -5.89 9.26
C GLY A 220 17.24 -6.06 7.75
N ILE A 221 17.84 -7.13 7.22
CA ILE A 221 17.87 -7.42 5.79
C ILE A 221 16.51 -7.91 5.32
N PHE A 222 15.92 -8.88 6.04
CA PHE A 222 14.64 -9.48 5.70
C PHE A 222 13.50 -8.45 5.70
N MET A 223 13.49 -7.50 6.65
CA MET A 223 12.46 -6.48 6.75
C MET A 223 12.67 -5.32 5.76
N THR A 224 13.92 -4.90 5.54
CA THR A 224 14.20 -3.73 4.70
C THR A 224 14.09 -4.05 3.21
N GLY A 225 14.48 -5.26 2.79
CA GLY A 225 14.53 -5.66 1.38
C GLY A 225 13.19 -5.48 0.64
N PRO A 226 12.10 -6.11 1.09
CA PRO A 226 10.78 -5.97 0.44
C PRO A 226 10.29 -4.52 0.40
N GLY A 227 10.46 -3.77 1.50
CA GLY A 227 10.07 -2.35 1.56
C GLY A 227 10.83 -1.45 0.59
N LEU A 228 12.13 -1.67 0.43
CA LEU A 228 12.94 -0.93 -0.53
C LEU A 228 12.51 -1.21 -1.97
N ILE A 229 12.36 -2.49 -2.32
CA ILE A 229 11.94 -2.89 -3.66
C ILE A 229 10.54 -2.37 -3.97
N GLN A 230 9.61 -2.46 -3.04
CA GLN A 230 8.27 -1.90 -3.20
C GLN A 230 8.31 -0.40 -3.54
N LYS A 231 9.15 0.39 -2.86
CA LYS A 231 9.31 1.83 -3.13
C LYS A 231 9.91 2.09 -4.52
N ILE A 232 10.94 1.34 -4.91
CA ILE A 232 11.56 1.46 -6.24
C ILE A 232 10.53 1.13 -7.32
N LEU A 233 9.80 0.04 -7.18
CA LEU A 233 8.80 -0.41 -8.15
C LEU A 233 7.57 0.50 -8.18
N SER A 234 7.21 1.12 -7.05
CA SER A 234 6.17 2.15 -7.03
C SER A 234 6.58 3.38 -7.85
N GLY A 235 7.84 3.82 -7.76
CA GLY A 235 8.39 4.86 -8.65
C GLY A 235 8.33 4.47 -10.12
N LEU A 236 8.69 3.21 -10.45
CA LEU A 236 8.58 2.68 -11.81
C LEU A 236 7.11 2.64 -12.28
N GLY A 237 6.17 2.32 -11.39
CA GLY A 237 4.73 2.34 -11.69
C GLY A 237 4.24 3.73 -12.11
N ILE A 238 4.68 4.78 -11.42
CA ILE A 238 4.37 6.18 -11.79
C ILE A 238 5.01 6.52 -13.15
N PHE A 239 6.23 6.06 -13.41
CA PHE A 239 6.88 6.24 -14.70
C PHE A 239 6.11 5.57 -15.84
N ILE A 240 5.66 4.32 -15.65
CA ILE A 240 4.83 3.59 -16.63
C ILE A 240 3.53 4.34 -16.89
N LEU A 241 2.89 4.88 -15.86
CA LEU A 241 1.72 5.73 -16.03
C LEU A 241 2.04 6.93 -16.95
N GLY A 242 3.19 7.59 -16.77
CA GLY A 242 3.62 8.68 -17.65
C GLY A 242 3.67 8.27 -19.12
N LEU A 243 4.19 7.08 -19.42
CA LEU A 243 4.20 6.52 -20.77
C LEU A 243 2.79 6.23 -21.31
N VAL A 244 1.89 5.72 -20.46
CA VAL A 244 0.49 5.49 -20.82
C VAL A 244 -0.23 6.81 -21.13
N LEU A 245 -0.05 7.85 -20.32
CA LEU A 245 -0.62 9.17 -20.57
C LEU A 245 -0.09 9.77 -21.87
N GLN A 246 1.20 9.61 -22.17
CA GLN A 246 1.77 10.03 -23.43
C GLN A 246 1.18 9.26 -24.62
N TYR A 247 1.06 7.94 -24.51
CA TYR A 247 0.46 7.09 -25.55
C TYR A 247 -0.99 7.48 -25.85
N LEU A 248 -1.77 7.79 -24.80
CA LEU A 248 -3.16 8.24 -24.91
C LEU A 248 -3.30 9.70 -25.36
N ASN A 249 -2.21 10.44 -25.57
CA ASN A 249 -2.22 11.88 -25.81
C ASN A 249 -3.04 12.65 -24.75
N PHE A 250 -2.91 12.25 -23.47
CA PHE A 250 -3.68 12.82 -22.38
C PHE A 250 -3.14 14.20 -22.00
N ASP A 251 -3.90 15.27 -22.27
CA ASP A 251 -3.56 16.63 -21.86
C ASP A 251 -4.22 16.96 -20.50
N PRO A 252 -3.43 17.05 -19.42
CA PRO A 252 -3.96 17.37 -18.08
C PRO A 252 -4.42 18.82 -17.92
N ASN A 253 -4.13 19.69 -18.90
CA ASN A 253 -4.51 21.11 -18.88
C ASN A 253 -5.86 21.37 -19.54
N ILE A 254 -6.45 20.38 -20.20
CA ILE A 254 -7.79 20.52 -20.77
C ILE A 254 -8.77 20.80 -19.63
N ALA A 255 -9.52 21.88 -19.76
CA ALA A 255 -10.56 22.23 -18.80
C ALA A 255 -11.66 21.17 -18.85
N THR A 256 -12.17 20.76 -17.67
CA THR A 256 -13.21 19.74 -17.52
C THR A 256 -14.48 20.04 -18.33
N ASN A 257 -14.71 21.31 -18.64
CA ASN A 257 -15.86 21.80 -19.40
C ASN A 257 -15.57 22.06 -20.89
N SER A 258 -14.40 21.67 -21.43
CA SER A 258 -14.11 21.81 -22.85
C SER A 258 -14.83 20.74 -23.67
N GLU A 259 -15.20 21.09 -24.93
CA GLU A 259 -15.82 20.12 -25.86
C GLU A 259 -14.94 18.90 -26.12
N SER A 260 -13.62 19.06 -26.02
CA SER A 260 -12.64 17.97 -26.14
C SER A 260 -12.31 17.43 -24.74
N LYS A 261 -12.96 16.37 -24.33
CA LYS A 261 -12.62 15.67 -23.07
C LYS A 261 -11.34 14.83 -23.27
N PRO A 262 -10.46 14.75 -22.23
CA PRO A 262 -9.31 13.87 -22.29
C PRO A 262 -9.77 12.39 -22.34
N PRO A 263 -8.97 11.46 -22.86
CA PRO A 263 -9.29 10.04 -22.97
C PRO A 263 -9.31 9.34 -21.59
N ILE A 264 -10.24 9.77 -20.73
CA ILE A 264 -10.30 9.30 -19.34
C ILE A 264 -10.86 7.89 -19.25
N ASN A 265 -11.76 7.48 -20.15
CA ASN A 265 -12.34 6.14 -20.15
C ASN A 265 -11.29 5.08 -20.45
N GLU A 266 -10.35 5.36 -21.37
CA GLU A 266 -9.21 4.51 -21.69
C GLU A 266 -8.27 4.36 -20.50
N LEU A 267 -8.05 5.44 -19.76
CA LEU A 267 -7.25 5.43 -18.54
C LEU A 267 -7.92 4.64 -17.42
N VAL A 268 -9.25 4.76 -17.28
CA VAL A 268 -10.04 3.95 -16.34
C VAL A 268 -9.99 2.48 -16.73
N PHE A 269 -10.15 2.15 -18.03
CA PHE A 269 -10.03 0.78 -18.52
C PHE A 269 -8.65 0.18 -18.23
N PHE A 270 -7.59 0.95 -18.45
CA PHE A 270 -6.23 0.57 -18.06
C PHE A 270 -6.15 0.25 -16.55
N GLN A 271 -6.70 1.09 -15.69
CA GLN A 271 -6.66 0.92 -14.24
C GLN A 271 -7.40 -0.35 -13.79
N ILE A 272 -8.62 -0.58 -14.27
CA ILE A 272 -9.43 -1.75 -13.87
C ILE A 272 -8.89 -3.08 -14.39
N THR A 273 -8.02 -3.03 -15.41
CA THR A 273 -7.39 -4.21 -15.99
C THR A 273 -6.02 -4.46 -15.36
N VAL A 274 -5.13 -3.48 -15.40
CA VAL A 274 -3.73 -3.64 -15.00
C VAL A 274 -3.59 -3.72 -13.47
N GLY A 275 -4.36 -2.95 -12.74
CA GLY A 275 -4.31 -2.96 -11.27
C GLY A 275 -4.59 -4.36 -10.68
N PRO A 276 -5.78 -4.95 -10.93
CA PRO A 276 -6.11 -6.29 -10.48
C PRO A 276 -5.15 -7.37 -11.03
N PHE A 277 -4.71 -7.25 -12.28
CA PHE A 277 -3.78 -8.21 -12.90
C PHE A 277 -2.42 -8.24 -12.18
N LEU A 278 -1.84 -7.09 -11.88
CA LEU A 278 -0.58 -7.01 -11.12
C LEU A 278 -0.74 -7.55 -9.70
N THR A 279 -1.86 -7.25 -9.04
CA THR A 279 -2.18 -7.79 -7.72
C THR A 279 -2.35 -9.31 -7.77
N LEU A 280 -2.99 -9.85 -8.81
CA LEU A 280 -3.14 -11.29 -9.01
C LEU A 280 -1.78 -11.99 -9.17
N ILE A 281 -0.89 -11.43 -10.01
CA ILE A 281 0.47 -11.97 -10.16
C ILE A 281 1.20 -11.93 -8.81
N GLY A 282 1.22 -10.78 -8.13
CA GLY A 282 1.86 -10.65 -6.83
C GLY A 282 1.31 -11.66 -5.81
N THR A 283 -0.01 -11.81 -5.74
CA THR A 283 -0.66 -12.76 -4.83
C THR A 283 -0.32 -14.20 -5.17
N SER A 284 -0.15 -14.54 -6.47
CA SER A 284 0.20 -15.91 -6.88
C SER A 284 1.57 -16.35 -6.36
N PHE A 285 2.51 -15.44 -6.18
CA PHE A 285 3.82 -15.77 -5.58
C PHE A 285 3.73 -16.09 -4.09
N LEU A 286 2.68 -15.66 -3.38
CA LEU A 286 2.47 -16.04 -1.97
C LEU A 286 2.24 -17.54 -1.79
N PHE A 287 1.78 -18.27 -2.82
CA PHE A 287 1.69 -19.73 -2.75
C PHE A 287 3.05 -20.42 -2.59
N LEU A 288 4.14 -19.75 -2.95
CA LEU A 288 5.50 -20.27 -2.77
C LEU A 288 6.04 -20.08 -1.35
N TYR A 289 5.35 -19.31 -0.51
CA TYR A 289 5.64 -19.22 0.90
C TYR A 289 5.28 -20.56 1.58
N ASN A 290 6.25 -21.19 2.23
CA ASN A 290 6.14 -22.56 2.71
C ASN A 290 6.30 -22.72 4.24
N ILE A 291 6.34 -21.63 4.98
CA ILE A 291 6.39 -21.70 6.46
C ILE A 291 4.96 -21.90 6.97
N SER A 292 4.71 -23.06 7.56
CA SER A 292 3.43 -23.37 8.18
C SER A 292 3.37 -22.83 9.61
N ARG A 293 2.17 -22.75 10.15
CA ARG A 293 1.94 -22.39 11.56
C ARG A 293 2.70 -23.32 12.50
N ASP A 294 2.63 -24.63 12.27
CA ASP A 294 3.28 -25.63 13.13
C ASP A 294 4.80 -25.46 13.10
N SER A 295 5.40 -25.25 11.92
CA SER A 295 6.84 -24.99 11.80
C SER A 295 7.28 -23.69 12.48
N HIS A 296 6.41 -22.69 12.51
CA HIS A 296 6.67 -21.44 13.23
C HIS A 296 6.66 -21.66 14.76
N TYR A 297 5.68 -22.41 15.31
CA TYR A 297 5.66 -22.72 16.75
C TYR A 297 6.86 -23.58 17.17
N GLU A 298 7.26 -24.57 16.37
CA GLU A 298 8.48 -25.33 16.60
C GLU A 298 9.72 -24.43 16.62
N ALA A 299 9.76 -23.44 15.72
CA ALA A 299 10.82 -22.44 15.65
C ALA A 299 10.91 -21.61 16.93
N ILE A 300 9.80 -21.05 17.38
CA ILE A 300 9.72 -20.26 18.61
C ILE A 300 10.17 -21.09 19.81
N GLY A 301 9.67 -22.32 19.94
CA GLY A 301 10.03 -23.24 21.02
C GLY A 301 11.53 -23.56 21.04
N SER A 302 12.13 -23.82 19.87
CA SER A 302 13.56 -24.15 19.76
C SER A 302 14.48 -22.94 20.06
N LEU A 303 14.00 -21.71 19.83
CA LEU A 303 14.72 -20.47 20.13
C LEU A 303 14.56 -20.03 21.61
N GLY A 304 13.73 -20.72 22.39
CA GLY A 304 13.46 -20.36 23.79
C GLY A 304 12.63 -19.10 23.96
N TYR A 305 11.90 -18.68 22.94
CA TYR A 305 10.94 -17.59 23.04
C TYR A 305 9.63 -18.15 23.62
N GLU A 306 9.32 -17.83 24.88
CA GLU A 306 8.02 -18.17 25.46
C GLU A 306 6.94 -17.27 24.88
N GLU A 307 5.83 -17.87 24.42
CA GLU A 307 4.61 -17.11 24.14
C GLU A 307 4.12 -16.44 25.43
N LYS A 308 4.10 -15.11 25.45
CA LYS A 308 3.46 -14.33 26.51
C LYS A 308 2.06 -13.93 26.10
#